data_d911c02088469c6ff48fedf6133106e3
#
_entry.id   d911c02088469c6ff48fedf6133106e3
#
_cell.length_a   1.000
_cell.length_b   1.000
_cell.length_c   1.000
_cell.angle_alpha   90.00
_cell.angle_beta   90.00
_cell.angle_gamma   90.00
#
_symmetry.space_group_name_H-M   'P 1'
#
loop_
_entity.id
_entity.type
_entity.pdbx_description
1 polymer ?
#
loop_
_entity_poly.entity_id
_entity_poly.type
_entity_poly.pdbx_seq_one_letter_code
_entity_poly.pdbx_strand_id
1 'polypeptide(L)' 'MDEVPIILKDLPVDVHGFVCLGSDFEPIIVINSRLSVEQQRRTYQHEMLHIQRGEMFNEDYHEYGGK' A
#
# COMPACT_ATOMS: atom_id res chain seq x y z
N MET A 1 -17.64 -2.64 3.52
CA MET A 1 -17.36 -2.40 3.22
C MET A 1 -16.65 -2.04 3.30
N ASP A 2 -16.40 -2.27 3.26
CA ASP A 2 -15.72 -1.67 3.18
C ASP A 2 -14.40 -1.82 3.71
N GLU A 3 -13.89 -2.92 4.03
CA GLU A 3 -12.54 -3.15 4.39
C GLU A 3 -11.70 -3.38 3.19
N VAL A 4 -10.49 -2.81 3.22
CA VAL A 4 -9.54 -2.98 2.13
C VAL A 4 -8.61 -4.13 2.50
N PRO A 5 -8.52 -5.16 1.67
CA PRO A 5 -7.64 -6.28 1.99
C PRO A 5 -6.19 -5.84 2.03
N ILE A 6 -5.43 -6.48 2.89
CA ILE A 6 -4.02 -6.22 3.06
C ILE A 6 -3.26 -7.49 2.81
N ILE A 7 -2.23 -7.40 1.98
CA ILE A 7 -1.37 -8.53 1.69
C ILE A 7 0.04 -8.17 2.14
N LEU A 8 0.63 -9.02 2.95
CA LEU A 8 2.03 -8.87 3.33
C LEU A 8 2.86 -9.64 2.34
N LYS A 9 3.86 -9.00 1.79
CA LYS A 9 4.66 -9.62 0.77
C LYS A 9 6.10 -9.20 0.96
N ASP A 10 7.03 -10.08 0.61
CA ASP A 10 8.44 -9.80 0.70
C ASP A 10 8.82 -8.90 -0.46
N LEU A 11 9.06 -7.64 -0.18
CA LEU A 11 9.37 -6.65 -1.19
C LEU A 11 10.79 -6.14 -1.00
N PRO A 12 11.34 -5.49 -2.01
CA PRO A 12 12.65 -4.86 -1.84
C PRO A 12 12.63 -3.90 -0.67
N VAL A 13 13.77 -3.72 -0.06
CA VAL A 13 13.86 -3.02 1.21
C VAL A 13 13.40 -1.57 1.10
N ASP A 14 13.54 -0.97 -0.06
CA ASP A 14 13.14 0.42 -0.21
C ASP A 14 11.70 0.57 -0.66
N VAL A 15 10.94 -0.49 -0.76
CA VAL A 15 9.53 -0.42 -1.10
C VAL A 15 8.72 -0.75 0.14
N HIS A 16 8.02 0.24 0.69
CA HIS A 16 7.23 0.01 1.89
C HIS A 16 5.89 -0.64 1.58
N GLY A 17 5.27 -0.23 0.50
CA GLY A 17 3.98 -0.78 0.13
C GLY A 17 3.38 -0.01 -1.02
N PHE A 18 2.24 -0.50 -1.50
CA PHE A 18 1.55 0.17 -2.59
C PHE A 18 0.13 -0.34 -2.65
N VAL A 19 -0.68 0.32 -3.47
CA VAL A 19 -2.06 -0.08 -3.70
C VAL A 19 -2.14 -0.62 -5.11
N CYS A 20 -2.84 -1.72 -5.27
CA CYS A 20 -3.15 -2.25 -6.59
C CYS A 20 -4.62 -2.62 -6.63
N LEU A 21 -5.10 -2.98 -7.80
CA LEU A 21 -6.48 -3.37 -7.94
C LEU A 21 -6.58 -4.87 -8.10
N GLY A 22 -7.55 -5.43 -7.41
CA GLY A 22 -7.87 -6.84 -7.57
C GLY A 22 -8.67 -7.07 -8.83
N SER A 23 -9.07 -8.32 -9.02
CA SER A 23 -9.77 -8.70 -10.24
C SER A 23 -11.13 -8.03 -10.36
N ASP A 24 -11.71 -7.61 -9.25
CA ASP A 24 -13.01 -6.93 -9.29
C ASP A 24 -12.83 -5.41 -9.18
N PHE A 25 -11.62 -4.93 -9.45
CA PHE A 25 -11.31 -3.51 -9.39
C PHE A 25 -11.42 -2.93 -8.01
N GLU A 26 -11.33 -3.76 -6.99
CA GLU A 26 -11.28 -3.28 -5.62
C GLU A 26 -9.84 -3.04 -5.21
N PRO A 27 -9.58 -2.02 -4.41
CA PRO A 27 -8.20 -1.74 -4.01
C PRO A 27 -7.68 -2.80 -3.05
N ILE A 28 -6.42 -3.11 -3.20
CA ILE A 28 -5.70 -4.01 -2.32
C ILE A 28 -4.43 -3.32 -1.90
N ILE A 29 -4.14 -3.32 -0.61
CA ILE A 29 -2.91 -2.73 -0.10
C ILE A 29 -1.88 -3.84 0.07
N VAL A 30 -0.73 -3.66 -0.55
CA VAL A 30 0.37 -4.60 -0.41
C VAL A 30 1.41 -3.92 0.47
N ILE A 31 1.84 -4.59 1.53
CA ILE A 31 2.77 -4.03 2.48
C ILE A 31 3.97 -4.95 2.60
N ASN A 32 5.14 -4.35 2.67
CA ASN A 32 6.37 -5.09 2.77
C ASN A 32 6.44 -5.81 4.10
N SER A 33 6.52 -7.12 4.06
CA SER A 33 6.54 -7.92 5.27
C SER A 33 7.84 -7.77 6.04
N ARG A 34 8.85 -7.16 5.44
CA ARG A 34 10.12 -6.96 6.13
C ARG A 34 10.08 -5.80 7.10
N LEU A 35 9.07 -4.96 7.00
CA LEU A 35 8.96 -3.82 7.90
C LEU A 35 8.58 -4.28 9.30
N SER A 36 8.95 -3.48 10.29
CA SER A 36 8.47 -3.72 11.63
C SER A 36 6.96 -3.58 11.65
N VAL A 37 6.34 -4.13 12.67
CA VAL A 37 4.89 -4.04 12.80
C VAL A 37 4.46 -2.58 12.81
N GLU A 38 5.21 -1.76 13.50
CA GLU A 38 4.85 -0.36 13.58
C GLU A 38 4.94 0.33 12.22
N GLN A 39 5.96 0.02 11.45
CA GLN A 39 6.08 0.59 10.12
C GLN A 39 5.04 0.04 9.18
N GLN A 40 4.68 -1.22 9.33
CA GLN A 40 3.59 -1.77 8.53
C GLN A 40 2.30 -1.01 8.79
N ARG A 41 2.05 -0.68 10.05
CA ARG A 41 0.84 0.03 10.42
C ARG A 41 0.83 1.43 9.83
N ARG A 42 1.97 2.10 9.86
CA ARG A 42 2.07 3.43 9.27
C ARG A 42 1.87 3.39 7.77
N THR A 43 2.43 2.39 7.12
CA THR A 43 2.27 2.23 5.69
C THR A 43 0.81 2.01 5.35
N TYR A 44 0.15 1.17 6.13
CA TYR A 44 -1.26 0.93 5.93
C TYR A 44 -2.07 2.23 6.02
N GLN A 45 -1.81 3.01 7.04
CA GLN A 45 -2.56 4.26 7.22
C GLN A 45 -2.30 5.21 6.06
N HIS A 46 -1.06 5.26 5.62
CA HIS A 46 -0.71 6.14 4.52
C HIS A 46 -1.44 5.73 3.24
N GLU A 47 -1.47 4.45 2.95
CA GLU A 47 -2.14 3.99 1.74
C GLU A 47 -3.65 4.15 1.84
N MET A 48 -4.20 3.97 3.03
CA MET A 48 -5.63 4.18 3.20
C MET A 48 -6.01 5.62 2.93
N LEU A 49 -5.15 6.56 3.31
CA LEU A 49 -5.43 7.96 3.00
C LEU A 49 -5.49 8.19 1.51
N HIS A 50 -4.58 7.60 0.78
CA HIS A 50 -4.60 7.76 -0.67
C HIS A 50 -5.89 7.20 -1.26
N ILE A 51 -6.32 6.06 -0.76
CA ILE A 51 -7.54 5.46 -1.27
C ILE A 51 -8.73 6.35 -0.96
N GLN A 52 -8.80 6.87 0.26
CA GLN A 52 -9.93 7.70 0.65
C GLN A 52 -9.97 8.99 -0.12
N ARG A 53 -8.84 9.47 -0.57
CA ARG A 53 -8.78 10.66 -1.39
C ARG A 53 -8.98 10.40 -2.87
N GLY A 54 -9.12 9.14 -3.24
CA GLY A 54 -9.24 8.80 -4.65
C GLY A 54 -7.93 8.90 -5.39
N GLU A 55 -6.82 8.73 -4.69
CA GLU A 55 -5.51 8.92 -5.27
C GLU A 55 -4.77 7.63 -5.49
N MET A 56 -5.46 6.51 -5.52
CA MET A 56 -4.74 5.27 -5.58
C MET A 56 -3.99 5.07 -6.88
N PHE A 57 -4.31 5.81 -7.91
CA PHE A 57 -3.51 5.75 -9.13
C PHE A 57 -2.54 6.89 -9.22
N ASN A 58 -2.42 7.65 -8.17
CA ASN A 58 -1.48 8.73 -8.14
C ASN A 58 -0.08 8.16 -8.18
N GLU A 59 0.85 8.92 -8.68
CA GLU A 59 2.20 8.45 -8.80
C GLU A 59 2.96 8.46 -7.53
N ASP A 60 2.34 8.92 -6.47
CA ASP A 60 3.04 9.00 -5.21
C ASP A 60 3.64 7.71 -4.79
N TYR A 61 2.95 6.63 -5.03
CA TYR A 61 3.50 5.40 -4.53
C TYR A 61 4.67 4.93 -5.34
N HIS A 62 5.00 5.63 -6.37
CA HIS A 62 6.25 5.31 -7.05
C HIS A 62 7.44 5.81 -6.31
N GLU A 63 7.23 6.71 -5.40
CA GLU A 63 8.35 7.36 -4.81
C GLU A 63 9.12 6.49 -3.92
N TYR A 64 8.47 5.55 -3.32
CA TYR A 64 9.25 4.73 -2.47
C TYR A 64 10.21 3.91 -3.26
N GLY A 65 9.92 3.78 -4.49
CA GLY A 65 10.90 3.13 -5.30
C GLY A 65 11.86 4.10 -5.78
N GLY A 66 11.53 5.16 -5.65
CA GLY A 66 12.38 5.88 -6.01
C GLY A 66 12.50 7.13 -6.03
N LYS A 67 12.11 7.38 -5.95
CA LYS A 67 12.43 8.33 -6.15
C LYS A 67 12.55 8.71 -5.82
#